data_8b01510f612282c321de6e92f4f687e4
#
_entry.id   8b01510f612282c321de6e92f4f687e4
#
_cell.length_a   1.000
_cell.length_b   1.000
_cell.length_c   1.000
_cell.angle_alpha   90.00
_cell.angle_beta   90.00
_cell.angle_gamma   90.00
#
_symmetry.space_group_name_H-M   'P 1'
#
loop_
_entity.id
_entity.type
_entity.pdbx_description
1 polymer ?
#
loop_
_entity_poly.entity_id
_entity_poly.type
_entity_poly.pdbx_seq_one_letter_code
_entity_poly.pdbx_strand_id
1 'polypeptide(L)'
;MNFHVLTLFPDMIEAGLHTSVTGRALKNGYIHLSAVNIRDYSKDKHKHVDDYPYGGGAGMVMQPEPIYLAYEDVTQNMEKKPRVVYVTPQGSVFNQSMAEEFSKEEDLIFLCGHYEGVDERILEEIVTDYVSIGDYVLTGGELPAMVMIDAVSRLVPGVLNNEESAEFESFHDNLLEHPQYTRPVEFRGRKVQMYFFLDIMGI
;
A
#
# COMPACT_ATOMS: atom_id res chain seq x y z
N MET A 1 -4.01 13.17 -3.05
CA MET A 1 -2.89 12.32 -2.57
C MET A 1 -2.31 11.55 -3.74
N ASN A 2 -0.97 11.47 -3.83
CA ASN A 2 -0.28 10.80 -4.92
C ASN A 2 0.46 9.56 -4.38
N PHE A 3 0.27 8.43 -5.02
CA PHE A 3 1.00 7.19 -4.75
C PHE A 3 1.96 6.91 -5.90
N HIS A 4 3.24 6.73 -5.59
CA HIS A 4 4.28 6.34 -6.53
C HIS A 4 4.81 4.97 -6.12
N VAL A 5 4.81 4.02 -7.03
CA VAL A 5 5.26 2.65 -6.74
C VAL A 5 6.46 2.31 -7.63
N LEU A 6 7.64 2.26 -7.03
CA LEU A 6 8.86 1.79 -7.69
C LEU A 6 8.84 0.26 -7.69
N THR A 7 8.70 -0.38 -8.84
CA THR A 7 8.42 -1.81 -8.97
C THR A 7 9.06 -2.41 -10.23
N LEU A 8 9.18 -3.72 -10.27
CA LEU A 8 9.53 -4.47 -11.49
C LEU A 8 8.29 -4.93 -12.26
N PHE A 9 7.08 -4.78 -11.68
CA PHE A 9 5.81 -5.28 -12.21
C PHE A 9 4.70 -4.22 -12.15
N PRO A 10 4.83 -3.11 -12.89
CA PRO A 10 3.85 -2.03 -12.87
C PRO A 10 2.44 -2.50 -13.24
N ASP A 11 2.31 -3.42 -14.21
CA ASP A 11 1.02 -3.95 -14.63
C ASP A 11 0.25 -4.63 -13.49
N MET A 12 0.94 -5.24 -12.53
CA MET A 12 0.32 -5.86 -11.36
C MET A 12 -0.33 -4.82 -10.45
N ILE A 13 0.36 -3.70 -10.22
CA ILE A 13 -0.13 -2.56 -9.44
C ILE A 13 -1.35 -1.93 -10.11
N GLU A 14 -1.22 -1.63 -11.41
CA GLU A 14 -2.28 -1.02 -12.21
C GLU A 14 -3.54 -1.90 -12.23
N ALA A 15 -3.39 -3.19 -12.55
CA ALA A 15 -4.53 -4.12 -12.60
C ALA A 15 -5.23 -4.27 -11.24
N GLY A 16 -4.47 -4.26 -10.14
CA GLY A 16 -5.02 -4.43 -8.79
C GLY A 16 -5.78 -3.20 -8.29
N LEU A 17 -5.26 -2.00 -8.51
CA LEU A 17 -5.79 -0.77 -7.92
C LEU A 17 -6.80 -0.02 -8.81
N HIS A 18 -6.88 -0.29 -10.11
CA HIS A 18 -7.86 0.33 -11.01
C HIS A 18 -9.27 -0.27 -10.92
N THR A 19 -9.56 -1.04 -9.87
CA THR A 19 -10.87 -1.67 -9.67
C THR A 19 -11.54 -1.20 -8.38
N SER A 20 -12.86 -1.47 -8.22
CA SER A 20 -13.62 -1.23 -7.01
C SER A 20 -13.56 0.23 -6.50
N VAL A 21 -13.32 0.43 -5.21
CA VAL A 21 -13.27 1.73 -4.52
C VAL A 21 -12.06 2.54 -4.97
N THR A 22 -10.87 1.93 -4.97
CA THR A 22 -9.63 2.56 -5.38
C THR A 22 -9.69 3.02 -6.85
N GLY A 23 -10.24 2.19 -7.75
CA GLY A 23 -10.44 2.56 -9.16
C GLY A 23 -11.40 3.74 -9.36
N ARG A 24 -12.45 3.85 -8.53
CA ARG A 24 -13.33 5.04 -8.55
C ARG A 24 -12.62 6.28 -8.02
N ALA A 25 -11.83 6.13 -6.96
CA ALA A 25 -11.05 7.22 -6.39
C ALA A 25 -10.03 7.79 -7.39
N LEU A 26 -9.33 6.93 -8.13
CA LEU A 26 -8.44 7.29 -9.23
C LEU A 26 -9.19 8.05 -10.33
N LYS A 27 -10.32 7.50 -10.78
CA LYS A 27 -11.14 8.11 -11.83
C LYS A 27 -11.68 9.49 -11.45
N ASN A 28 -12.01 9.69 -10.18
CA ASN A 28 -12.54 10.95 -9.65
C ASN A 28 -11.44 11.95 -9.24
N GLY A 29 -10.16 11.55 -9.30
CA GLY A 29 -9.02 12.40 -8.97
C GLY A 29 -8.80 12.63 -7.47
N TYR A 30 -9.41 11.82 -6.60
CA TYR A 30 -9.14 11.88 -5.15
C TYR A 30 -7.75 11.36 -4.80
N ILE A 31 -7.30 10.35 -5.53
CA ILE A 31 -5.96 9.80 -5.47
C ILE A 31 -5.37 9.70 -6.86
N HIS A 32 -4.05 9.71 -6.96
CA HIS A 32 -3.30 9.47 -8.18
C HIS A 32 -2.34 8.30 -7.96
N LEU A 33 -2.12 7.49 -8.98
CA LEU A 33 -1.22 6.35 -8.95
C LEU A 33 -0.23 6.45 -10.09
N SER A 34 1.06 6.26 -9.79
CA SER A 34 2.14 6.15 -10.76
C SER A 34 2.94 4.88 -10.45
N ALA A 35 2.78 3.85 -11.26
CA ALA A 35 3.58 2.64 -11.16
C ALA A 35 4.79 2.76 -12.08
N VAL A 36 5.98 2.91 -11.48
CA VAL A 36 7.24 3.21 -12.18
C VAL A 36 8.06 1.93 -12.32
N ASN A 37 8.36 1.56 -13.56
CA ASN A 37 9.16 0.38 -13.84
C ASN A 37 10.66 0.69 -13.64
N ILE A 38 11.25 0.14 -12.57
CA ILE A 38 12.67 0.31 -12.24
C ILE A 38 13.58 -0.14 -13.40
N ARG A 39 13.15 -1.12 -14.21
CA ARG A 39 13.94 -1.59 -15.38
C ARG A 39 14.17 -0.51 -16.43
N ASP A 40 13.32 0.48 -16.53
CA ASP A 40 13.45 1.56 -17.52
C ASP A 40 14.62 2.51 -17.20
N TYR A 41 15.09 2.47 -15.96
CA TYR A 41 16.24 3.25 -15.47
C TYR A 41 17.55 2.47 -15.46
N SER A 42 17.53 1.20 -15.91
CA SER A 42 18.76 0.43 -16.07
C SER A 42 19.57 0.92 -17.27
N LYS A 43 20.86 1.16 -17.06
CA LYS A 43 21.83 1.48 -18.12
C LYS A 43 22.30 0.25 -18.90
N ASP A 44 21.97 -0.95 -18.40
CA ASP A 44 22.28 -2.19 -19.11
C ASP A 44 21.38 -2.36 -20.34
N LYS A 45 21.96 -2.83 -21.43
CA LYS A 45 21.29 -3.01 -22.71
C LYS A 45 20.14 -4.04 -22.66
N HIS A 46 20.18 -4.97 -21.70
CA HIS A 46 19.15 -5.97 -21.43
C HIS A 46 18.22 -5.58 -20.28
N LYS A 47 18.35 -4.35 -19.76
CA LYS A 47 17.57 -3.81 -18.64
C LYS A 47 17.68 -4.66 -17.36
N HIS A 48 18.87 -5.25 -17.10
CA HIS A 48 19.14 -5.91 -15.84
C HIS A 48 19.12 -4.88 -14.69
N VAL A 49 18.53 -5.27 -13.59
CA VAL A 49 18.38 -4.44 -12.36
C VAL A 49 18.90 -5.15 -11.12
N ASP A 50 19.51 -6.31 -11.30
CA ASP A 50 19.96 -7.22 -10.25
C ASP A 50 21.37 -7.73 -10.56
N ASP A 51 22.11 -8.13 -9.52
CA ASP A 51 23.45 -8.71 -9.61
C ASP A 51 23.68 -9.67 -8.44
N TYR A 52 24.77 -10.42 -8.49
CA TYR A 52 25.18 -11.35 -7.44
C TYR A 52 25.52 -10.62 -6.14
N PRO A 53 25.08 -11.16 -4.97
CA PRO A 53 25.42 -10.55 -3.69
C PRO A 53 26.91 -10.62 -3.38
N TYR A 54 27.48 -9.56 -2.82
CA TYR A 54 28.79 -9.62 -2.20
C TYR A 54 28.78 -10.61 -1.03
N GLY A 55 29.84 -11.38 -0.87
CA GLY A 55 29.92 -12.43 0.16
C GLY A 55 29.40 -13.78 -0.30
N GLY A 56 28.84 -13.89 -1.49
CA GLY A 56 28.29 -15.12 -2.04
C GLY A 56 26.88 -15.42 -1.51
N GLY A 57 26.33 -16.53 -1.98
CA GLY A 57 24.95 -16.95 -1.66
C GLY A 57 24.18 -17.28 -2.92
N ALA A 58 22.99 -17.86 -2.73
CA ALA A 58 22.05 -18.12 -3.83
C ALA A 58 21.21 -16.84 -4.10
N GLY A 59 20.77 -16.70 -5.35
CA GLY A 59 19.91 -15.60 -5.76
C GLY A 59 20.65 -14.34 -6.18
N MET A 60 19.89 -13.27 -6.35
CA MET A 60 20.31 -11.97 -6.86
C MET A 60 19.86 -10.86 -5.91
N VAL A 61 20.48 -9.70 -5.97
CA VAL A 61 20.13 -8.51 -5.20
C VAL A 61 19.85 -7.36 -6.16
N MET A 62 18.81 -6.60 -5.91
CA MET A 62 18.48 -5.43 -6.73
C MET A 62 19.56 -4.35 -6.61
N GLN A 63 20.02 -3.89 -7.76
CA GLN A 63 21.07 -2.88 -7.87
C GLN A 63 20.61 -1.50 -7.41
N PRO A 64 21.46 -0.69 -6.77
CA PRO A 64 21.10 0.61 -6.24
C PRO A 64 20.83 1.65 -7.33
N GLU A 65 21.59 1.67 -8.42
CA GLU A 65 21.54 2.75 -9.41
C GLU A 65 20.19 2.84 -10.15
N PRO A 66 19.58 1.76 -10.68
CA PRO A 66 18.25 1.86 -11.31
C PRO A 66 17.17 2.35 -10.37
N ILE A 67 17.22 1.95 -9.08
CA ILE A 67 16.28 2.39 -8.06
C ILE A 67 16.47 3.88 -7.77
N TYR A 68 17.71 4.33 -7.61
CA TYR A 68 18.03 5.73 -7.35
C TYR A 68 17.57 6.64 -8.49
N LEU A 69 17.84 6.26 -9.74
CA LEU A 69 17.40 7.02 -10.90
C LEU A 69 15.88 7.10 -11.04
N ALA A 70 15.19 6.00 -10.74
CA ALA A 70 13.71 5.99 -10.69
C ALA A 70 13.18 6.91 -9.58
N TYR A 71 13.78 6.88 -8.40
CA TYR A 71 13.44 7.77 -7.29
C TYR A 71 13.70 9.23 -7.64
N GLU A 72 14.87 9.54 -8.21
CA GLU A 72 15.25 10.89 -8.61
C GLU A 72 14.28 11.47 -9.65
N ASP A 73 13.88 10.68 -10.65
CA ASP A 73 12.91 11.08 -11.67
C ASP A 73 11.53 11.39 -11.07
N VAL A 74 11.06 10.53 -10.15
CA VAL A 74 9.77 10.74 -9.46
C VAL A 74 9.80 12.00 -8.59
N THR A 75 10.92 12.28 -7.92
CA THR A 75 11.01 13.35 -6.92
C THR A 75 11.49 14.70 -7.47
N GLN A 76 11.96 14.76 -8.72
CA GLN A 76 12.62 15.95 -9.30
C GLN A 76 11.80 17.25 -9.22
N ASN A 77 10.47 17.16 -9.20
CA ASN A 77 9.57 18.32 -9.15
C ASN A 77 8.82 18.43 -7.82
N MET A 78 9.15 17.63 -6.82
CA MET A 78 8.52 17.69 -5.50
C MET A 78 9.16 18.81 -4.66
N GLU A 79 8.34 19.64 -4.05
CA GLU A 79 8.80 20.73 -3.20
C GLU A 79 9.39 20.22 -1.87
N LYS A 80 8.91 19.08 -1.41
CA LYS A 80 9.33 18.42 -0.15
C LYS A 80 9.83 17.01 -0.44
N LYS A 81 10.81 16.57 0.34
CA LYS A 81 11.25 15.18 0.32
C LYS A 81 10.06 14.28 0.73
N PRO A 82 9.61 13.38 -0.16
CA PRO A 82 8.47 12.52 0.13
C PRO A 82 8.84 11.44 1.15
N ARG A 83 7.83 10.85 1.75
CA ARG A 83 7.98 9.64 2.54
C ARG A 83 8.20 8.45 1.61
N VAL A 84 9.19 7.61 1.91
CA VAL A 84 9.54 6.42 1.12
C VAL A 84 9.40 5.17 1.99
N VAL A 85 8.43 4.35 1.66
CA VAL A 85 8.11 3.11 2.36
C VAL A 85 8.76 1.93 1.64
N TYR A 86 9.74 1.31 2.26
CA TYR A 86 10.26 0.02 1.81
C TYR A 86 9.47 -1.12 2.43
N VAL A 87 8.90 -1.95 1.57
CA VAL A 87 8.03 -3.06 1.99
C VAL A 87 8.89 -4.29 2.24
N THR A 88 9.03 -4.69 3.51
CA THR A 88 9.93 -5.75 3.94
C THR A 88 9.41 -6.48 5.16
N PRO A 89 9.63 -7.81 5.31
CA PRO A 89 9.30 -8.53 6.53
C PRO A 89 10.01 -8.04 7.79
N GLN A 90 11.13 -7.32 7.64
CA GLN A 90 11.93 -6.79 8.75
C GLN A 90 11.38 -5.47 9.31
N GLY A 91 10.40 -4.87 8.65
CA GLY A 91 9.82 -3.59 9.03
C GLY A 91 8.83 -3.68 10.20
N SER A 92 8.41 -2.51 10.69
CA SER A 92 7.31 -2.39 11.64
C SER A 92 6.01 -2.89 11.03
N VAL A 93 5.18 -3.59 11.83
CA VAL A 93 3.92 -4.13 11.33
C VAL A 93 2.94 -2.99 11.04
N PHE A 94 2.45 -2.95 9.80
CA PHE A 94 1.45 -1.98 9.34
C PHE A 94 0.15 -2.11 10.14
N ASN A 95 -0.40 -0.99 10.55
CA ASN A 95 -1.65 -0.90 11.31
C ASN A 95 -2.44 0.36 10.93
N GLN A 96 -3.64 0.50 11.49
CA GLN A 96 -4.53 1.63 11.17
C GLN A 96 -3.90 2.99 11.49
N SER A 97 -3.18 3.10 12.61
CA SER A 97 -2.51 4.37 12.98
C SER A 97 -1.44 4.78 11.97
N MET A 98 -0.69 3.83 11.40
CA MET A 98 0.26 4.11 10.31
C MET A 98 -0.48 4.54 9.03
N ALA A 99 -1.62 3.92 8.72
CA ALA A 99 -2.43 4.33 7.57
C ALA A 99 -2.93 5.78 7.74
N GLU A 100 -3.39 6.17 8.93
CA GLU A 100 -3.79 7.53 9.28
C GLU A 100 -2.64 8.54 9.19
N GLU A 101 -1.44 8.12 9.57
CA GLU A 101 -0.24 8.94 9.43
C GLU A 101 0.11 9.15 7.95
N PHE A 102 0.13 8.07 7.18
CA PHE A 102 0.45 8.12 5.76
C PHE A 102 -0.59 8.89 4.94
N SER A 103 -1.87 8.85 5.32
CA SER A 103 -2.94 9.58 4.62
C SER A 103 -2.81 11.11 4.69
N LYS A 104 -1.95 11.63 5.55
CA LYS A 104 -1.67 13.08 5.68
C LYS A 104 -0.59 13.58 4.71
N GLU A 105 0.10 12.66 4.04
CA GLU A 105 1.12 13.00 3.07
C GLU A 105 0.49 13.40 1.73
N GLU A 106 1.13 14.32 1.02
CA GLU A 106 0.75 14.66 -0.35
C GLU A 106 1.23 13.60 -1.33
N ASP A 107 2.49 13.18 -1.17
CA ASP A 107 3.17 12.18 -1.97
C ASP A 107 3.70 11.05 -1.08
N LEU A 108 3.43 9.81 -1.47
CA LEU A 108 3.91 8.61 -0.79
C LEU A 108 4.54 7.67 -1.81
N ILE A 109 5.81 7.32 -1.59
CA ILE A 109 6.54 6.41 -2.47
C ILE A 109 6.62 5.03 -1.82
N PHE A 110 6.29 3.98 -2.55
CA PHE A 110 6.51 2.59 -2.17
C PHE A 110 7.66 2.00 -2.99
N LEU A 111 8.64 1.42 -2.31
CA LEU A 111 9.70 0.63 -2.94
C LEU A 111 9.38 -0.86 -2.77
N CYS A 112 9.11 -1.54 -3.88
CA CYS A 112 8.84 -2.97 -3.94
C CYS A 112 10.13 -3.74 -4.21
N GLY A 113 10.63 -4.45 -3.20
CA GLY A 113 11.78 -5.33 -3.35
C GLY A 113 11.44 -6.66 -4.00
N HIS A 114 12.43 -7.24 -4.67
CA HIS A 114 12.39 -8.57 -5.28
C HIS A 114 13.69 -9.34 -5.03
N TYR A 115 13.74 -10.58 -5.50
CA TYR A 115 14.90 -11.49 -5.36
C TYR A 115 15.25 -11.74 -3.89
N GLU A 116 16.54 -11.65 -3.53
CA GLU A 116 17.00 -11.77 -2.12
C GLU A 116 16.93 -10.43 -1.35
N GLY A 117 16.56 -9.36 -2.04
CA GLY A 117 16.42 -8.03 -1.46
C GLY A 117 16.98 -6.92 -2.33
N VAL A 118 17.16 -5.78 -1.72
CA VAL A 118 17.66 -4.53 -2.32
C VAL A 118 19.01 -4.18 -1.69
N ASP A 119 19.92 -3.65 -2.46
CA ASP A 119 21.23 -3.17 -1.97
C ASP A 119 21.02 -2.16 -0.83
N GLU A 120 21.64 -2.42 0.32
CA GLU A 120 21.45 -1.64 1.55
C GLU A 120 21.78 -0.16 1.38
N ARG A 121 22.76 0.17 0.53
CA ARG A 121 23.19 1.56 0.30
C ARG A 121 22.08 2.44 -0.25
N ILE A 122 21.22 1.91 -1.11
CA ILE A 122 20.07 2.67 -1.62
C ILE A 122 18.96 2.77 -0.59
N LEU A 123 18.76 1.73 0.23
CA LEU A 123 17.81 1.77 1.33
C LEU A 123 18.18 2.87 2.33
N GLU A 124 19.44 2.93 2.76
CA GLU A 124 19.98 3.97 3.65
C GLU A 124 19.84 5.40 3.07
N GLU A 125 19.93 5.54 1.74
CA GLU A 125 19.87 6.84 1.07
C GLU A 125 18.47 7.41 0.94
N ILE A 126 17.46 6.57 0.60
CA ILE A 126 16.15 7.08 0.23
C ILE A 126 15.00 6.66 1.19
N VAL A 127 15.13 5.52 1.89
CA VAL A 127 14.01 4.96 2.67
C VAL A 127 13.81 5.71 3.98
N THR A 128 12.57 6.05 4.27
CA THR A 128 12.17 6.67 5.54
C THR A 128 11.49 5.67 6.47
N ASP A 129 10.80 4.69 5.92
CA ASP A 129 9.98 3.74 6.66
C ASP A 129 10.17 2.31 6.16
N TYR A 130 10.49 1.40 7.06
CA TYR A 130 10.53 -0.04 6.81
C TYR A 130 9.23 -0.64 7.35
N VAL A 131 8.39 -1.21 6.47
CA VAL A 131 7.05 -1.66 6.83
C VAL A 131 6.78 -3.08 6.39
N SER A 132 6.22 -3.87 7.30
CA SER A 132 5.78 -5.26 7.10
C SER A 132 4.25 -5.34 7.14
N ILE A 133 3.65 -6.26 6.40
CA ILE A 133 2.21 -6.59 6.55
C ILE A 133 1.96 -7.86 7.37
N GLY A 134 3.00 -8.44 7.98
CA GLY A 134 2.89 -9.61 8.86
C GLY A 134 4.08 -10.56 8.75
N ASP A 135 4.11 -11.57 9.62
CA ASP A 135 5.21 -12.52 9.78
C ASP A 135 5.14 -13.65 8.75
N TYR A 136 5.29 -13.31 7.48
CA TYR A 136 5.36 -14.25 6.36
C TYR A 136 6.11 -13.63 5.17
N VAL A 137 6.59 -14.48 4.29
CA VAL A 137 7.37 -14.06 3.12
C VAL A 137 6.52 -14.17 1.86
N LEU A 138 6.57 -13.13 1.03
CA LEU A 138 5.95 -13.06 -0.29
C LEU A 138 7.02 -13.04 -1.38
N THR A 139 6.61 -13.21 -2.63
CA THR A 139 7.50 -13.22 -3.79
C THR A 139 8.01 -11.84 -4.18
N GLY A 140 7.38 -10.76 -3.68
CA GLY A 140 7.74 -9.37 -3.96
C GLY A 140 6.93 -8.39 -3.14
N GLY A 141 7.25 -7.11 -3.26
CA GLY A 141 6.65 -6.02 -2.49
C GLY A 141 5.33 -5.49 -3.04
N GLU A 142 4.87 -5.92 -4.22
CA GLU A 142 3.69 -5.35 -4.87
C GLU A 142 2.39 -5.60 -4.11
N LEU A 143 2.14 -6.84 -3.68
CA LEU A 143 0.94 -7.17 -2.89
C LEU A 143 0.87 -6.38 -1.58
N PRO A 144 1.94 -6.33 -0.76
CA PRO A 144 1.95 -5.49 0.42
C PRO A 144 1.75 -4.00 0.12
N ALA A 145 2.37 -3.46 -0.92
CA ALA A 145 2.18 -2.07 -1.32
C ALA A 145 0.71 -1.79 -1.67
N MET A 146 0.05 -2.67 -2.42
CA MET A 146 -1.38 -2.55 -2.74
C MET A 146 -2.27 -2.60 -1.49
N VAL A 147 -1.97 -3.46 -0.51
CA VAL A 147 -2.69 -3.52 0.78
C VAL A 147 -2.58 -2.19 1.51
N MET A 148 -1.39 -1.61 1.59
CA MET A 148 -1.18 -0.32 2.25
C MET A 148 -1.86 0.82 1.49
N ILE A 149 -1.74 0.86 0.15
CA ILE A 149 -2.40 1.87 -0.69
C ILE A 149 -3.92 1.80 -0.53
N ASP A 150 -4.52 0.62 -0.50
CA ASP A 150 -5.96 0.47 -0.27
C ASP A 150 -6.36 1.04 1.10
N ALA A 151 -5.67 0.63 2.17
CA ALA A 151 -5.95 1.08 3.53
C ALA A 151 -5.79 2.61 3.68
N VAL A 152 -4.73 3.19 3.13
CA VAL A 152 -4.48 4.64 3.16
C VAL A 152 -5.50 5.40 2.31
N SER A 153 -5.84 4.89 1.12
CA SER A 153 -6.79 5.52 0.21
C SER A 153 -8.17 5.69 0.83
N ARG A 154 -8.63 4.76 1.66
CA ARG A 154 -9.91 4.83 2.37
C ARG A 154 -10.02 6.05 3.31
N LEU A 155 -8.88 6.54 3.79
CA LEU A 155 -8.78 7.70 4.70
C LEU A 155 -8.67 9.04 3.96
N VAL A 156 -8.51 9.01 2.64
CA VAL A 156 -8.47 10.22 1.83
C VAL A 156 -9.90 10.76 1.64
N PRO A 157 -10.16 12.05 1.95
CA PRO A 157 -11.49 12.64 1.82
C PRO A 157 -12.11 12.42 0.44
N GLY A 158 -13.36 12.01 0.40
CA GLY A 158 -14.13 11.77 -0.84
C GLY A 158 -13.97 10.38 -1.45
N VAL A 159 -13.04 9.55 -0.98
CA VAL A 159 -12.86 8.17 -1.49
C VAL A 159 -14.01 7.26 -1.05
N LEU A 160 -14.43 7.35 0.20
CA LEU A 160 -15.63 6.70 0.69
C LEU A 160 -16.83 7.64 0.57
N ASN A 161 -18.00 7.12 0.17
CA ASN A 161 -19.22 7.92 -0.03
C ASN A 161 -19.84 8.42 1.28
N ASN A 162 -19.50 7.82 2.41
CA ASN A 162 -19.98 8.21 3.72
C ASN A 162 -18.77 8.41 4.62
N GLU A 163 -18.51 9.65 5.03
CA GLU A 163 -17.40 9.99 5.94
C GLU A 163 -17.59 9.33 7.32
N GLU A 164 -18.84 9.13 7.75
CA GLU A 164 -19.16 8.38 8.99
C GLU A 164 -18.74 6.91 8.92
N SER A 165 -18.62 6.32 7.69
CA SER A 165 -18.16 4.93 7.55
C SER A 165 -16.72 4.73 8.00
N ALA A 166 -15.87 5.75 7.93
CA ALA A 166 -14.49 5.67 8.41
C ALA A 166 -14.39 5.89 9.94
N GLU A 167 -15.34 6.62 10.54
CA GLU A 167 -15.34 6.92 11.98
C GLU A 167 -15.83 5.75 12.85
N PHE A 168 -16.66 4.85 12.31
CA PHE A 168 -17.25 3.72 13.06
C PHE A 168 -16.72 2.35 12.63
N GLU A 169 -15.64 2.29 11.87
CA GLU A 169 -15.03 1.02 11.43
C GLU A 169 -14.19 0.38 12.53
N SER A 170 -13.89 -0.92 12.34
CA SER A 170 -12.97 -1.66 13.21
C SER A 170 -11.63 -0.92 13.36
N PHE A 171 -11.09 -0.98 14.58
CA PHE A 171 -9.87 -0.31 15.05
C PHE A 171 -10.01 1.18 15.38
N HIS A 172 -11.17 1.81 15.13
CA HIS A 172 -11.46 3.09 15.76
C HIS A 172 -11.59 2.88 17.28
N ASP A 173 -10.91 3.66 18.09
CA ASP A 173 -10.80 3.49 19.56
C ASP A 173 -10.35 2.08 20.01
N ASN A 174 -9.61 1.33 19.17
CA ASN A 174 -9.18 -0.06 19.41
C ASN A 174 -10.34 -1.06 19.58
N LEU A 175 -11.51 -0.77 19.06
CA LEU A 175 -12.67 -1.65 19.07
C LEU A 175 -12.87 -2.33 17.71
N LEU A 176 -13.49 -3.49 17.73
CA LEU A 176 -13.98 -4.16 16.53
C LEU A 176 -15.47 -3.85 16.38
N GLU A 177 -15.92 -3.73 15.12
CA GLU A 177 -17.33 -3.63 14.81
C GLU A 177 -18.13 -4.81 15.33
N HIS A 178 -19.40 -4.55 15.67
CA HIS A 178 -20.33 -5.63 15.99
C HIS A 178 -20.71 -6.44 14.74
N PRO A 179 -21.19 -7.70 14.90
CA PRO A 179 -21.62 -8.51 13.77
C PRO A 179 -22.71 -7.82 12.95
N GLN A 180 -22.54 -7.77 11.63
CA GLN A 180 -23.47 -7.13 10.72
C GLN A 180 -24.54 -8.10 10.25
N TYR A 181 -25.79 -7.63 10.15
CA TYR A 181 -26.93 -8.40 9.66
C TYR A 181 -27.66 -7.64 8.56
N THR A 182 -28.22 -8.38 7.60
CA THR A 182 -29.06 -7.83 6.53
C THR A 182 -30.31 -8.71 6.30
N ARG A 183 -31.15 -8.34 5.36
CA ARG A 183 -32.35 -9.10 4.97
C ARG A 183 -31.99 -10.42 4.28
N PRO A 184 -32.78 -11.48 4.47
CA PRO A 184 -34.01 -11.58 5.28
C PRO A 184 -33.75 -11.72 6.78
N VAL A 185 -34.75 -11.44 7.64
CA VAL A 185 -34.68 -11.55 9.12
C VAL A 185 -34.33 -12.96 9.59
N GLU A 186 -34.74 -13.97 8.83
CA GLU A 186 -34.40 -15.37 9.09
C GLU A 186 -33.77 -16.00 7.85
N PHE A 187 -32.60 -16.63 8.03
CA PHE A 187 -31.91 -17.37 7.02
C PHE A 187 -31.54 -18.76 7.53
N ARG A 188 -32.12 -19.81 6.93
CA ARG A 188 -31.88 -21.23 7.28
C ARG A 188 -32.05 -21.52 8.78
N GLY A 189 -33.12 -20.99 9.41
CA GLY A 189 -33.40 -21.18 10.82
C GLY A 189 -32.62 -20.29 11.78
N ARG A 190 -31.70 -19.46 11.28
CA ARG A 190 -30.96 -18.47 12.09
C ARG A 190 -31.59 -17.11 11.94
N LYS A 191 -31.92 -16.50 13.08
CA LYS A 191 -32.60 -15.18 13.13
C LYS A 191 -31.61 -14.08 13.51
N VAL A 192 -31.85 -12.89 12.99
CA VAL A 192 -31.19 -11.66 13.47
C VAL A 192 -31.51 -11.48 14.95
N GLN A 193 -30.55 -11.12 15.76
CA GLN A 193 -30.72 -10.94 17.20
C GLN A 193 -31.60 -9.72 17.48
N MET A 194 -32.50 -9.84 18.48
CA MET A 194 -33.59 -8.89 18.72
C MET A 194 -33.09 -7.45 19.02
N TYR A 195 -31.92 -7.30 19.65
CA TYR A 195 -31.40 -5.97 19.98
C TYR A 195 -31.06 -5.11 18.74
N PHE A 196 -30.76 -5.71 17.58
CA PHE A 196 -30.56 -4.97 16.33
C PHE A 196 -31.83 -4.34 15.74
N PHE A 197 -32.99 -4.67 16.26
CA PHE A 197 -34.25 -4.05 15.87
C PHE A 197 -34.61 -2.84 16.74
N LEU A 198 -33.98 -2.68 17.91
CA LEU A 198 -34.30 -1.59 18.84
C LEU A 198 -33.83 -0.24 18.32
N ASP A 199 -32.65 -0.19 17.65
CA ASP A 199 -32.11 1.03 17.03
C ASP A 199 -32.96 1.55 15.85
N ILE A 200 -33.70 0.67 15.16
CA ILE A 200 -34.58 1.07 14.04
C ILE A 200 -35.86 1.70 14.52
N MET A 201 -36.25 1.46 15.77
CA MET A 201 -37.51 1.95 16.34
C MET A 201 -37.37 3.22 17.18
N GLY A 202 -36.18 3.76 17.36
CA GLY A 202 -35.95 5.06 18.03
C GLY A 202 -36.40 5.08 19.50
N ILE A 203 -36.23 3.96 20.23
CA ILE A 203 -36.54 3.84 21.65
C ILE A 203 -35.24 3.74 22.45
#